data_b710f4bd6493c8ad142c0e85eb94e716
#
_entry.id   b710f4bd6493c8ad142c0e85eb94e716
#
_cell.length_a   1.000
_cell.length_b   1.000
_cell.length_c   1.000
_cell.angle_alpha   90.00
_cell.angle_beta   90.00
_cell.angle_gamma   90.00
#
_symmetry.space_group_name_H-M   'P 1'
#
loop_
_entity.id
_entity.type
_entity.pdbx_description
1 polymer ?
#
loop_
_entity_poly.entity_id
_entity_poly.type
_entity_poly.pdbx_seq_one_letter_code
_entity_poly.pdbx_strand_id
1 'polypeptide(L)'
;MQTKIYNAYKITHKNGSVEDINALDLVQALENMEIPDTESKVLQAFLVKENVRTLVADEPTEILFNIITEGGVGSIATPMTGRIHVGDQIQLKAIPERNYEFVAWKLNGETISTEQTFLLTMPELASGLDTAVFTAVFTLADVSWTSKVMPEEAGGVGCISFPLSGKSKAKSEIQLIAVEADGYEFDHWERNSEQITTSNILVTEASPLAEGETEAVYTAVFRTI
;
A
#
# COMPACT_ATOMS: atom_id res chain seq x y z
N MET A 1 -12.89 27.40 1.56
CA MET A 1 -13.68 28.36 0.74
C MET A 1 -12.98 29.71 0.75
N GLN A 2 -12.40 30.09 -0.37
CA GLN A 2 -11.69 31.39 -0.47
C GLN A 2 -12.65 32.48 -0.91
N THR A 3 -12.40 33.70 -0.47
CA THR A 3 -13.14 34.87 -0.93
C THR A 3 -12.26 35.61 -1.93
N LYS A 4 -12.66 35.65 -3.20
CA LYS A 4 -12.03 36.49 -4.20
C LYS A 4 -12.78 37.83 -4.29
N ILE A 5 -12.04 38.88 -4.50
CA ILE A 5 -12.59 40.23 -4.63
C ILE A 5 -12.45 40.61 -6.11
N TYR A 6 -13.55 40.96 -6.72
CA TYR A 6 -13.64 41.40 -8.11
C TYR A 6 -14.31 42.78 -8.20
N ASN A 7 -14.12 43.41 -9.32
CA ASN A 7 -14.90 44.55 -9.74
C ASN A 7 -16.05 44.09 -10.66
N ALA A 8 -17.21 44.65 -10.53
CA ALA A 8 -18.33 44.36 -11.44
C ALA A 8 -18.34 45.36 -12.58
N TYR A 9 -18.26 44.84 -13.80
CA TYR A 9 -18.28 45.61 -15.05
C TYR A 9 -19.56 45.35 -15.81
N LYS A 10 -20.10 46.40 -16.42
CA LYS A 10 -21.19 46.33 -17.40
C LYS A 10 -20.63 46.61 -18.78
N ILE A 11 -20.69 45.64 -19.68
CA ILE A 11 -20.14 45.74 -21.00
C ILE A 11 -21.27 45.78 -22.03
N THR A 12 -21.24 46.78 -22.90
CA THR A 12 -22.20 46.93 -23.99
C THR A 12 -21.52 46.63 -25.31
N HIS A 13 -22.04 45.67 -26.00
CA HIS A 13 -21.56 45.25 -27.33
C HIS A 13 -22.14 46.16 -28.43
N LYS A 14 -21.50 46.16 -29.61
CA LYS A 14 -21.96 46.92 -30.77
C LYS A 14 -23.36 46.53 -31.27
N ASN A 15 -23.74 45.27 -31.02
CA ASN A 15 -25.10 44.81 -31.36
C ASN A 15 -26.17 45.24 -30.38
N GLY A 16 -25.81 46.00 -29.32
CA GLY A 16 -26.70 46.49 -28.30
C GLY A 16 -26.93 45.51 -27.13
N SER A 17 -26.36 44.32 -27.16
CA SER A 17 -26.41 43.42 -26.01
C SER A 17 -25.56 43.95 -24.84
N VAL A 18 -25.99 43.65 -23.62
CA VAL A 18 -25.31 44.07 -22.41
C VAL A 18 -25.00 42.83 -21.58
N GLU A 19 -23.79 42.80 -21.11
CA GLU A 19 -23.29 41.70 -20.26
C GLU A 19 -22.69 42.25 -18.98
N ASP A 20 -22.98 41.57 -17.82
CA ASP A 20 -22.44 41.88 -16.52
C ASP A 20 -21.33 40.87 -16.19
N ILE A 21 -20.10 41.33 -15.96
CA ILE A 21 -18.93 40.51 -15.68
C ILE A 21 -18.24 40.97 -14.41
N ASN A 22 -17.82 39.99 -13.60
CA ASN A 22 -16.93 40.19 -12.47
C ASN A 22 -15.50 39.84 -12.85
N ALA A 23 -14.59 40.78 -12.72
CA ALA A 23 -13.20 40.61 -13.05
C ALA A 23 -12.27 41.43 -12.14
N LEU A 24 -10.99 41.10 -12.07
CA LEU A 24 -10.00 41.84 -11.28
C LEU A 24 -9.81 43.25 -11.85
N ASP A 25 -9.82 43.38 -13.17
CA ASP A 25 -9.73 44.63 -13.89
C ASP A 25 -10.48 44.55 -15.22
N LEU A 26 -10.50 45.67 -15.97
CA LEU A 26 -11.17 45.74 -17.24
C LEU A 26 -10.57 44.82 -18.29
N VAL A 27 -9.24 44.62 -18.28
CA VAL A 27 -8.55 43.75 -19.25
C VAL A 27 -9.01 42.32 -19.06
N GLN A 28 -9.00 41.82 -17.83
CA GLN A 28 -9.51 40.50 -17.51
C GLN A 28 -11.01 40.36 -17.81
N ALA A 29 -11.81 41.42 -17.62
CA ALA A 29 -13.21 41.40 -17.98
C ALA A 29 -13.41 41.19 -19.49
N LEU A 30 -12.58 41.79 -20.30
CA LEU A 30 -12.61 41.64 -21.77
C LEU A 30 -12.08 40.29 -22.25
N GLU A 31 -11.07 39.74 -21.54
CA GLU A 31 -10.49 38.43 -21.83
C GLU A 31 -11.45 37.29 -21.45
N ASN A 32 -12.21 37.41 -20.37
CA ASN A 32 -13.20 36.43 -19.94
C ASN A 32 -14.42 36.34 -20.87
N MET A 33 -14.56 37.25 -21.80
CA MET A 33 -15.61 37.20 -22.83
C MET A 33 -15.16 36.30 -23.98
N GLU A 34 -15.90 35.22 -24.23
CA GLU A 34 -15.74 34.42 -25.45
C GLU A 34 -16.21 35.23 -26.67
N ILE A 35 -15.41 36.21 -27.11
CA ILE A 35 -15.71 37.00 -28.29
C ILE A 35 -15.16 36.25 -29.52
N PRO A 36 -16.00 35.76 -30.44
CA PRO A 36 -15.53 35.25 -31.71
C PRO A 36 -14.77 36.34 -32.46
N ASP A 37 -13.64 36.00 -32.99
CA ASP A 37 -12.53 36.85 -33.48
C ASP A 37 -12.87 37.89 -34.59
N THR A 38 -14.11 38.09 -34.98
CA THR A 38 -14.41 38.87 -36.20
C THR A 38 -15.45 39.96 -36.12
N GLU A 39 -16.38 40.00 -35.17
CA GLU A 39 -17.48 40.97 -35.30
C GLU A 39 -17.99 41.68 -34.01
N SER A 40 -17.66 41.26 -32.81
CA SER A 40 -18.15 41.92 -31.59
C SER A 40 -17.12 42.87 -31.02
N LYS A 41 -17.20 44.13 -31.41
CA LYS A 41 -16.41 45.17 -30.75
C LYS A 41 -17.21 45.71 -29.57
N VAL A 42 -16.57 45.71 -28.40
CA VAL A 42 -17.08 46.37 -27.22
C VAL A 42 -17.30 47.85 -27.54
N LEU A 43 -18.52 48.35 -27.35
CA LEU A 43 -18.85 49.72 -27.53
C LEU A 43 -18.51 50.56 -26.28
N GLN A 44 -18.77 49.98 -25.13
CA GLN A 44 -18.64 50.67 -23.86
C GLN A 44 -18.51 49.65 -22.71
N ALA A 45 -17.62 49.91 -21.78
CA ALA A 45 -17.48 49.16 -20.56
C ALA A 45 -17.52 50.13 -19.35
N PHE A 46 -18.31 49.83 -18.40
CA PHE A 46 -18.44 50.63 -17.17
C PHE A 46 -18.14 49.80 -15.94
N LEU A 47 -17.34 50.35 -15.05
CA LEU A 47 -17.22 49.85 -13.69
C LEU A 47 -18.55 50.16 -12.96
N VAL A 48 -19.28 49.11 -12.62
CA VAL A 48 -20.57 49.23 -11.90
C VAL A 48 -20.35 49.22 -10.38
N LYS A 49 -19.40 48.40 -9.94
CA LYS A 49 -19.11 48.26 -8.51
C LYS A 49 -17.69 47.78 -8.29
N GLU A 50 -16.98 48.43 -7.41
CA GLU A 50 -15.66 47.98 -6.95
C GLU A 50 -15.76 46.99 -5.79
N ASN A 51 -14.76 46.14 -5.67
CA ASN A 51 -14.56 45.23 -4.54
C ASN A 51 -15.77 44.32 -4.25
N VAL A 52 -16.41 43.81 -5.29
CA VAL A 52 -17.47 42.80 -5.16
C VAL A 52 -16.86 41.50 -4.59
N ARG A 53 -17.35 41.08 -3.45
CA ARG A 53 -16.95 39.79 -2.88
C ARG A 53 -17.81 38.68 -3.47
N THR A 54 -17.17 37.78 -4.18
CA THR A 54 -17.79 36.58 -4.72
C THR A 54 -17.22 35.38 -4.00
N LEU A 55 -18.10 34.56 -3.42
CA LEU A 55 -17.68 33.22 -2.93
C LEU A 55 -17.43 32.36 -4.14
N VAL A 56 -16.19 32.05 -4.38
CA VAL A 56 -15.78 31.08 -5.39
C VAL A 56 -15.54 29.76 -4.67
N ALA A 57 -16.07 28.66 -5.21
CA ALA A 57 -15.66 27.35 -4.75
C ALA A 57 -14.15 27.25 -4.94
N ASP A 58 -13.44 26.84 -3.90
CA ASP A 58 -12.02 26.53 -4.05
C ASP A 58 -11.88 25.49 -5.16
N GLU A 59 -11.03 25.76 -6.12
CA GLU A 59 -10.56 24.70 -7.00
C GLU A 59 -10.00 23.58 -6.11
N PRO A 60 -10.38 22.33 -6.35
CA PRO A 60 -9.87 21.22 -5.53
C PRO A 60 -8.34 21.22 -5.59
N THR A 61 -7.71 21.23 -4.42
CA THR A 61 -6.24 21.27 -4.33
C THR A 61 -5.65 20.03 -4.95
N GLU A 62 -4.83 20.19 -5.98
CA GLU A 62 -4.08 19.12 -6.62
C GLU A 62 -2.86 18.76 -5.76
N ILE A 63 -2.68 17.48 -5.46
CA ILE A 63 -1.60 16.94 -4.66
C ILE A 63 -0.79 15.96 -5.51
N LEU A 64 0.53 16.10 -5.47
CA LEU A 64 1.43 15.06 -5.99
C LEU A 64 1.42 13.87 -5.02
N PHE A 65 1.39 12.65 -5.53
CA PHE A 65 1.59 11.48 -4.70
C PHE A 65 2.73 10.59 -5.18
N ASN A 66 3.34 9.92 -4.24
CA ASN A 66 4.39 8.93 -4.45
C ASN A 66 4.13 7.71 -3.56
N ILE A 67 4.35 6.50 -4.08
CA ILE A 67 4.19 5.25 -3.32
C ILE A 67 5.57 4.59 -3.20
N ILE A 68 5.95 4.25 -1.97
CA ILE A 68 7.19 3.56 -1.63
C ILE A 68 6.91 2.30 -0.82
N THR A 69 7.90 1.44 -0.69
CA THR A 69 7.86 0.24 0.16
C THR A 69 8.86 0.34 1.29
N GLU A 70 8.55 -0.25 2.44
CA GLU A 70 9.38 -0.26 3.65
C GLU A 70 9.37 -1.65 4.30
N GLY A 71 10.48 -2.04 4.92
CA GLY A 71 10.59 -3.20 5.82
C GLY A 71 10.66 -4.55 5.15
N GLY A 72 10.33 -4.66 3.87
CA GLY A 72 10.34 -5.95 3.16
C GLY A 72 10.16 -5.78 1.65
N VAL A 73 9.81 -6.88 0.99
CA VAL A 73 9.66 -6.94 -0.46
C VAL A 73 8.21 -7.25 -0.84
N GLY A 74 7.69 -6.44 -1.74
CA GLY A 74 6.36 -6.60 -2.31
C GLY A 74 6.18 -5.67 -3.49
N SER A 75 5.15 -5.91 -4.29
CA SER A 75 4.76 -5.06 -5.41
C SER A 75 3.51 -4.24 -5.08
N ILE A 76 3.37 -3.14 -5.79
CA ILE A 76 2.24 -2.24 -5.67
C ILE A 76 1.46 -2.27 -6.98
N ALA A 77 0.17 -2.58 -6.92
CA ALA A 77 -0.72 -2.59 -8.10
C ALA A 77 -1.34 -1.23 -8.43
N THR A 78 -1.10 -0.22 -7.59
CA THR A 78 -1.47 1.18 -7.83
C THR A 78 -0.34 1.88 -8.59
N PRO A 79 -0.60 2.87 -9.44
CA PRO A 79 0.46 3.69 -10.03
C PRO A 79 1.37 4.28 -8.95
N MET A 80 2.70 4.13 -9.11
CA MET A 80 3.67 4.51 -8.08
C MET A 80 3.76 6.03 -7.85
N THR A 81 3.36 6.82 -8.82
CA THR A 81 3.35 8.30 -8.75
C THR A 81 2.20 8.86 -9.56
N GLY A 82 1.74 10.03 -9.21
CA GLY A 82 0.70 10.72 -9.96
C GLY A 82 0.26 12.02 -9.30
N ARG A 83 -0.88 12.51 -9.78
CA ARG A 83 -1.57 13.68 -9.25
C ARG A 83 -2.99 13.28 -8.88
N ILE A 84 -3.49 13.83 -7.80
CA ILE A 84 -4.83 13.57 -7.27
C ILE A 84 -5.35 14.83 -6.58
N HIS A 85 -6.65 15.07 -6.63
CA HIS A 85 -7.23 16.19 -5.89
C HIS A 85 -7.69 15.75 -4.50
N VAL A 86 -7.71 16.70 -3.59
CA VAL A 86 -8.37 16.50 -2.29
C VAL A 86 -9.83 16.12 -2.52
N GLY A 87 -10.27 15.04 -1.87
CA GLY A 87 -11.62 14.50 -2.02
C GLY A 87 -11.75 13.39 -3.08
N ASP A 88 -10.78 13.22 -3.99
CA ASP A 88 -10.75 12.10 -4.94
C ASP A 88 -10.44 10.79 -4.24
N GLN A 89 -10.82 9.68 -4.88
CA GLN A 89 -10.54 8.35 -4.36
C GLN A 89 -9.33 7.72 -5.05
N ILE A 90 -8.45 7.13 -4.25
CA ILE A 90 -7.34 6.30 -4.70
C ILE A 90 -7.43 4.90 -4.08
N GLN A 91 -7.34 3.86 -4.91
CA GLN A 91 -7.24 2.50 -4.43
C GLN A 91 -5.76 2.13 -4.28
N LEU A 92 -5.36 1.87 -3.05
CA LEU A 92 -4.03 1.34 -2.71
C LEU A 92 -4.12 -0.18 -2.64
N LYS A 93 -3.23 -0.88 -3.34
CA LYS A 93 -3.16 -2.35 -3.32
C LYS A 93 -1.71 -2.80 -3.25
N ALA A 94 -1.35 -3.44 -2.14
CA ALA A 94 -0.06 -4.05 -1.90
C ALA A 94 -0.13 -5.56 -2.19
N ILE A 95 0.94 -6.12 -2.74
CA ILE A 95 1.07 -7.55 -3.03
C ILE A 95 2.41 -7.99 -2.43
N PRO A 96 2.42 -8.59 -1.22
CA PRO A 96 3.66 -9.06 -0.61
C PRO A 96 4.29 -10.18 -1.47
N GLU A 97 5.61 -10.18 -1.56
CA GLU A 97 6.34 -11.31 -2.13
C GLU A 97 6.37 -12.50 -1.18
N ARG A 98 6.70 -13.68 -1.73
CA ARG A 98 6.92 -14.89 -0.95
C ARG A 98 7.90 -14.60 0.20
N ASN A 99 7.63 -15.07 1.39
CA ASN A 99 8.32 -14.80 2.67
C ASN A 99 7.94 -13.50 3.39
N TYR A 100 7.12 -12.67 2.79
CA TYR A 100 6.70 -11.40 3.41
C TYR A 100 5.18 -11.36 3.60
N GLU A 101 4.78 -10.59 4.57
CA GLU A 101 3.37 -10.22 4.80
C GLU A 101 3.24 -8.71 4.80
N PHE A 102 2.08 -8.23 4.36
CA PHE A 102 1.74 -6.82 4.42
C PHE A 102 1.35 -6.45 5.84
N VAL A 103 1.84 -5.33 6.33
CA VAL A 103 1.57 -4.83 7.69
C VAL A 103 0.59 -3.68 7.66
N ALA A 104 0.90 -2.63 6.91
CA ALA A 104 0.11 -1.41 6.92
C ALA A 104 0.40 -0.50 5.72
N TRP A 105 -0.56 0.37 5.41
CA TRP A 105 -0.36 1.58 4.64
C TRP A 105 -0.11 2.76 5.58
N LYS A 106 0.89 3.57 5.24
CA LYS A 106 1.14 4.86 5.90
C LYS A 106 0.95 5.99 4.89
N LEU A 107 0.50 7.15 5.37
CA LEU A 107 0.50 8.43 4.65
C LEU A 107 1.39 9.40 5.41
N ASN A 108 2.46 9.87 4.77
CA ASN A 108 3.45 10.77 5.37
C ASN A 108 3.96 10.28 6.74
N GLY A 109 4.14 8.94 6.87
CA GLY A 109 4.63 8.28 8.08
C GLY A 109 3.55 7.84 9.08
N GLU A 110 2.31 8.33 8.98
CA GLU A 110 1.20 7.93 9.84
C GLU A 110 0.44 6.73 9.25
N THR A 111 0.13 5.73 10.08
CA THR A 111 -0.64 4.56 9.65
C THR A 111 -2.09 4.93 9.35
N ILE A 112 -2.54 4.61 8.13
CA ILE A 112 -3.89 4.90 7.65
C ILE A 112 -4.75 3.65 7.46
N SER A 113 -4.15 2.48 7.24
CA SER A 113 -4.88 1.22 7.08
C SER A 113 -3.98 0.00 7.31
N THR A 114 -4.55 -1.09 7.80
CA THR A 114 -3.94 -2.43 7.84
C THR A 114 -4.50 -3.38 6.78
N GLU A 115 -5.44 -2.88 5.96
CA GLU A 115 -6.01 -3.65 4.85
C GLU A 115 -5.06 -3.62 3.64
N GLN A 116 -4.75 -4.80 3.10
CA GLN A 116 -3.84 -4.97 1.96
C GLN A 116 -4.34 -4.23 0.70
N THR A 117 -5.67 -4.21 0.51
CA THR A 117 -6.35 -3.41 -0.49
C THR A 117 -7.22 -2.39 0.21
N PHE A 118 -6.94 -1.11 0.00
CA PHE A 118 -7.57 -0.02 0.73
C PHE A 118 -8.00 1.10 -0.22
N LEU A 119 -9.25 1.56 -0.09
CA LEU A 119 -9.77 2.71 -0.83
C LEU A 119 -9.73 3.94 0.07
N LEU A 120 -8.90 4.91 -0.29
CA LEU A 120 -8.74 6.17 0.44
C LEU A 120 -9.42 7.29 -0.31
N THR A 121 -10.19 8.12 0.40
CA THR A 121 -10.53 9.47 -0.07
C THR A 121 -9.40 10.41 0.33
N MET A 122 -8.78 11.06 -0.66
CA MET A 122 -7.59 11.88 -0.43
C MET A 122 -7.88 13.04 0.52
N PRO A 123 -7.26 13.07 1.72
CA PRO A 123 -7.47 14.14 2.68
C PRO A 123 -6.67 15.40 2.30
N GLU A 124 -6.99 16.52 2.92
CA GLU A 124 -6.08 17.66 2.96
C GLU A 124 -4.79 17.26 3.66
N LEU A 125 -3.65 17.68 3.09
CA LEU A 125 -2.35 17.46 3.74
C LEU A 125 -2.12 18.49 4.84
N ALA A 126 -1.28 18.14 5.80
CA ALA A 126 -0.84 19.08 6.83
C ALA A 126 -0.18 20.31 6.18
N SER A 127 -0.32 21.46 6.84
CA SER A 127 0.21 22.73 6.35
C SER A 127 1.72 22.62 6.03
N GLY A 128 2.09 23.02 4.82
CA GLY A 128 3.45 22.98 4.33
C GLY A 128 3.83 21.70 3.57
N LEU A 129 2.91 20.74 3.43
CA LEU A 129 3.10 19.56 2.59
C LEU A 129 2.35 19.74 1.26
N ASP A 130 3.05 19.51 0.17
CA ASP A 130 2.54 19.54 -1.21
C ASP A 130 2.54 18.15 -1.88
N THR A 131 3.09 17.15 -1.17
CA THR A 131 3.26 15.79 -1.66
C THR A 131 2.76 14.78 -0.63
N ALA A 132 1.94 13.83 -1.09
CA ALA A 132 1.50 12.68 -0.33
C ALA A 132 2.47 11.50 -0.55
N VAL A 133 3.14 11.04 0.49
CA VAL A 133 3.97 9.84 0.44
C VAL A 133 3.21 8.68 1.06
N PHE A 134 2.74 7.77 0.23
CA PHE A 134 2.19 6.50 0.70
C PHE A 134 3.29 5.48 0.87
N THR A 135 3.31 4.79 2.01
CA THR A 135 4.28 3.73 2.29
C THR A 135 3.54 2.42 2.53
N ALA A 136 3.82 1.41 1.70
CA ALA A 136 3.41 0.04 1.94
C ALA A 136 4.47 -0.63 2.83
N VAL A 137 4.08 -1.02 4.03
CA VAL A 137 4.96 -1.66 5.02
C VAL A 137 4.81 -3.16 4.92
N PHE A 138 5.93 -3.86 4.75
CA PHE A 138 6.02 -5.32 4.75
C PHE A 138 6.92 -5.80 5.86
N THR A 139 6.74 -7.05 6.29
CA THR A 139 7.64 -7.73 7.23
C THR A 139 7.84 -9.17 6.80
N LEU A 140 8.83 -9.86 7.34
CA LEU A 140 8.97 -11.30 7.15
C LEU A 140 7.78 -12.01 7.75
N ALA A 141 7.17 -12.93 7.00
CA ALA A 141 6.05 -13.72 7.45
C ALA A 141 6.43 -14.64 8.60
N ASP A 142 5.48 -14.92 9.47
CA ASP A 142 5.64 -15.93 10.51
C ASP A 142 5.40 -17.33 9.94
N VAL A 143 6.31 -18.26 10.21
CA VAL A 143 6.22 -19.66 9.83
C VAL A 143 6.07 -20.50 11.10
N SER A 144 4.91 -21.15 11.26
CA SER A 144 4.71 -22.17 12.30
C SER A 144 5.20 -23.52 11.79
N TRP A 145 5.85 -24.28 12.66
CA TRP A 145 6.34 -25.59 12.33
C TRP A 145 6.23 -26.56 13.50
N THR A 146 6.09 -27.83 13.19
CA THR A 146 6.11 -28.94 14.14
C THR A 146 7.15 -29.97 13.74
N SER A 147 7.64 -30.76 14.70
CA SER A 147 8.44 -31.94 14.42
C SER A 147 7.83 -33.18 15.03
N LYS A 148 7.94 -34.30 14.35
CA LYS A 148 7.42 -35.60 14.80
C LYS A 148 8.39 -36.74 14.46
N VAL A 149 8.12 -37.89 15.05
CA VAL A 149 8.86 -39.12 14.82
C VAL A 149 8.00 -40.09 14.02
N MET A 150 8.63 -40.82 13.09
CA MET A 150 8.01 -41.92 12.33
C MET A 150 8.98 -43.12 12.28
N PRO A 151 8.51 -44.35 12.35
CA PRO A 151 7.12 -44.68 12.70
C PRO A 151 6.76 -44.27 14.13
N GLU A 152 5.48 -44.15 14.45
CA GLU A 152 5.02 -43.69 15.78
C GLU A 152 5.53 -44.57 16.91
N GLU A 153 5.70 -45.87 16.65
CA GLU A 153 6.25 -46.86 17.62
C GLU A 153 7.67 -46.46 18.04
N ALA A 154 8.49 -45.91 17.14
CA ALA A 154 9.81 -45.43 17.49
C ALA A 154 9.80 -44.33 18.53
N GLY A 155 8.83 -43.39 18.44
CA GLY A 155 8.61 -42.37 19.46
C GLY A 155 8.19 -42.99 20.78
N GLY A 156 7.38 -44.05 20.75
CA GLY A 156 6.93 -44.79 21.95
C GLY A 156 8.05 -45.50 22.70
N VAL A 157 9.17 -45.82 22.07
CA VAL A 157 10.35 -46.45 22.68
C VAL A 157 11.49 -45.48 22.95
N GLY A 158 11.31 -44.19 22.76
CA GLY A 158 12.26 -43.16 23.14
C GLY A 158 13.02 -42.47 22.01
N CYS A 159 12.73 -42.73 20.72
CA CYS A 159 13.21 -41.90 19.64
C CYS A 159 12.58 -40.49 19.74
N ILE A 160 13.37 -39.48 19.54
CA ILE A 160 12.95 -38.09 19.77
C ILE A 160 13.31 -37.24 18.55
N SER A 161 12.38 -36.35 18.19
CA SER A 161 12.67 -35.17 17.38
C SER A 161 12.57 -33.93 18.27
N PHE A 162 13.56 -33.06 18.25
CA PHE A 162 13.58 -31.89 19.14
C PHE A 162 14.12 -30.65 18.43
N PRO A 163 13.56 -29.45 18.68
CA PRO A 163 12.33 -29.19 19.44
C PRO A 163 11.06 -29.68 18.71
N LEU A 164 9.98 -29.92 19.45
CA LEU A 164 8.74 -30.50 18.89
C LEU A 164 7.92 -29.52 18.05
N SER A 165 8.03 -28.24 18.30
CA SER A 165 7.35 -27.21 17.55
C SER A 165 7.98 -25.83 17.78
N GLY A 166 7.67 -24.91 16.91
CA GLY A 166 8.11 -23.52 17.05
C GLY A 166 7.41 -22.57 16.08
N LYS A 167 7.76 -21.32 16.22
CA LYS A 167 7.37 -20.24 15.34
C LYS A 167 8.61 -19.41 15.04
N SER A 168 8.88 -19.17 13.77
CA SER A 168 10.08 -18.47 13.32
C SER A 168 9.70 -17.48 12.22
N LYS A 169 10.44 -16.41 12.07
CA LYS A 169 10.30 -15.57 10.88
C LYS A 169 10.83 -16.33 9.66
N ALA A 170 10.18 -16.16 8.52
CA ALA A 170 10.67 -16.69 7.25
C ALA A 170 12.15 -16.31 7.04
N LYS A 171 12.93 -17.19 6.43
CA LYS A 171 14.38 -17.07 6.25
C LYS A 171 15.23 -17.19 7.52
N SER A 172 14.63 -17.28 8.72
CA SER A 172 15.43 -17.60 9.90
C SER A 172 15.83 -19.06 9.93
N GLU A 173 16.95 -19.36 10.56
CA GLU A 173 17.43 -20.71 10.73
C GLU A 173 16.59 -21.50 11.74
N ILE A 174 16.25 -22.74 11.38
CA ILE A 174 15.64 -23.74 12.27
C ILE A 174 16.66 -24.88 12.42
N GLN A 175 16.90 -25.28 13.64
CA GLN A 175 17.72 -26.45 13.95
C GLN A 175 16.88 -27.52 14.67
N LEU A 176 16.84 -28.72 14.11
CA LEU A 176 16.18 -29.91 14.71
C LEU A 176 17.19 -31.03 14.87
N ILE A 177 16.99 -31.84 15.92
CA ILE A 177 17.86 -32.96 16.25
C ILE A 177 17.01 -34.23 16.38
N ALA A 178 17.39 -35.28 15.72
CA ALA A 178 16.85 -36.64 15.90
C ALA A 178 17.74 -37.43 16.84
N VAL A 179 17.14 -38.10 17.83
CA VAL A 179 17.82 -38.95 18.80
C VAL A 179 17.26 -40.35 18.70
N GLU A 180 18.14 -41.33 18.57
CA GLU A 180 17.83 -42.74 18.47
C GLU A 180 17.53 -43.36 19.82
N ALA A 181 16.74 -44.43 19.83
CA ALA A 181 16.53 -45.34 20.98
C ALA A 181 16.93 -46.75 20.61
N ASP A 182 17.05 -47.62 21.60
CA ASP A 182 17.41 -49.03 21.42
C ASP A 182 16.49 -49.74 20.42
N GLY A 183 17.09 -50.38 19.44
CA GLY A 183 16.38 -51.10 18.37
C GLY A 183 15.97 -50.23 17.17
N TYR A 184 16.31 -48.93 17.20
CA TYR A 184 16.04 -48.04 16.09
C TYR A 184 17.26 -47.20 15.69
N GLU A 185 17.38 -46.94 14.41
CA GLU A 185 18.42 -46.11 13.81
C GLU A 185 17.75 -44.98 13.01
N PHE A 186 18.30 -43.77 13.10
CA PHE A 186 17.82 -42.64 12.30
C PHE A 186 18.11 -42.86 10.82
N ASP A 187 17.12 -42.64 9.97
CA ASP A 187 17.25 -42.79 8.52
C ASP A 187 17.36 -41.45 7.82
N HIS A 188 16.34 -40.60 7.98
CA HIS A 188 16.34 -39.29 7.35
C HIS A 188 15.32 -38.31 7.96
N TRP A 189 15.44 -37.04 7.59
CA TRP A 189 14.42 -36.04 7.83
C TRP A 189 13.56 -35.83 6.58
N GLU A 190 12.27 -35.67 6.77
CA GLU A 190 11.31 -35.18 5.77
C GLU A 190 10.75 -33.82 6.16
N ARG A 191 10.35 -33.04 5.16
CA ARG A 191 9.48 -31.87 5.32
C ARG A 191 8.23 -32.06 4.48
N ASN A 192 7.07 -32.12 5.15
CA ASN A 192 5.77 -32.38 4.49
C ASN A 192 5.81 -33.63 3.60
N SER A 193 6.47 -34.72 4.06
CA SER A 193 6.67 -36.01 3.37
C SER A 193 7.67 -35.98 2.22
N GLU A 194 8.47 -34.93 2.06
CA GLU A 194 9.59 -34.88 1.13
C GLU A 194 10.90 -35.00 1.89
N GLN A 195 11.74 -35.99 1.49
CA GLN A 195 13.04 -36.18 2.11
C GLN A 195 13.96 -34.99 1.88
N ILE A 196 14.62 -34.51 2.94
CA ILE A 196 15.47 -33.32 2.90
C ILE A 196 16.95 -33.61 3.27
N THR A 197 17.20 -34.49 4.24
CA THR A 197 18.58 -34.85 4.65
C THR A 197 18.63 -36.16 5.40
N THR A 198 19.79 -36.84 5.34
CA THR A 198 20.12 -38.04 6.13
C THR A 198 20.99 -37.72 7.36
N SER A 199 21.29 -36.44 7.63
CA SER A 199 21.96 -36.02 8.86
C SER A 199 20.95 -35.99 10.01
N ASN A 200 21.27 -36.56 11.15
CA ASN A 200 20.42 -36.54 12.34
C ASN A 200 20.26 -35.11 12.95
N ILE A 201 21.11 -34.17 12.53
CA ILE A 201 20.95 -32.74 12.81
C ILE A 201 20.49 -32.07 11.52
N LEU A 202 19.28 -31.54 11.52
CA LEU A 202 18.74 -30.75 10.44
C LEU A 202 18.95 -29.27 10.75
N VAL A 203 19.65 -28.57 9.85
CA VAL A 203 19.73 -27.11 9.84
C VAL A 203 19.07 -26.64 8.54
N THR A 204 18.02 -25.86 8.64
CA THR A 204 17.26 -25.39 7.49
C THR A 204 16.70 -24.00 7.73
N GLU A 205 16.32 -23.30 6.65
CA GLU A 205 15.60 -22.03 6.78
C GLU A 205 14.10 -22.26 6.94
N ALA A 206 13.47 -21.44 7.80
CA ALA A 206 12.02 -21.33 7.87
C ALA A 206 11.50 -20.85 6.51
N SER A 207 11.02 -21.78 5.70
CA SER A 207 10.47 -21.47 4.37
C SER A 207 8.98 -21.22 4.48
N PRO A 208 8.42 -20.29 3.69
CA PRO A 208 6.98 -20.06 3.65
C PRO A 208 6.25 -21.34 3.32
N LEU A 209 5.05 -21.42 3.85
CA LEU A 209 4.13 -22.50 3.55
C LEU A 209 3.69 -22.44 2.08
N ALA A 210 3.49 -23.59 1.47
CA ALA A 210 2.87 -23.68 0.16
C ALA A 210 1.36 -23.34 0.27
N GLU A 211 0.73 -23.08 -0.86
CA GLU A 211 -0.72 -22.81 -0.89
C GLU A 211 -1.47 -24.03 -0.31
N GLY A 212 -2.31 -23.77 0.69
CA GLY A 212 -3.06 -24.79 1.41
C GLY A 212 -2.37 -25.42 2.62
N GLU A 213 -1.08 -25.16 2.85
CA GLU A 213 -0.37 -25.58 4.06
C GLU A 213 -0.65 -24.60 5.21
N THR A 214 -0.86 -25.13 6.41
CA THR A 214 -1.05 -24.32 7.63
C THR A 214 0.18 -24.30 8.52
N GLU A 215 1.06 -25.30 8.38
CA GLU A 215 2.34 -25.43 9.10
C GLU A 215 3.35 -26.27 8.33
N ALA A 216 4.64 -26.08 8.62
CA ALA A 216 5.70 -26.95 8.13
C ALA A 216 5.86 -28.13 9.10
N VAL A 217 5.65 -29.35 8.61
CA VAL A 217 5.84 -30.58 9.40
C VAL A 217 7.19 -31.20 9.07
N TYR A 218 8.09 -31.26 10.04
CA TYR A 218 9.36 -31.95 9.93
C TYR A 218 9.22 -33.33 10.58
N THR A 219 9.57 -34.38 9.87
CA THR A 219 9.46 -35.76 10.34
C THR A 219 10.85 -36.40 10.44
N ALA A 220 11.25 -36.79 11.63
CA ALA A 220 12.40 -37.66 11.84
C ALA A 220 11.96 -39.10 11.58
N VAL A 221 12.49 -39.71 10.52
CA VAL A 221 12.20 -41.10 10.14
C VAL A 221 13.26 -42.01 10.70
N PHE A 222 12.85 -43.08 11.39
CA PHE A 222 13.70 -44.11 11.96
C PHE A 222 13.36 -45.48 11.35
N ARG A 223 14.33 -46.36 11.32
CA ARG A 223 14.15 -47.75 10.93
C ARG A 223 14.56 -48.71 12.04
N THR A 224 13.96 -49.87 12.09
CA THR A 224 14.34 -50.93 13.03
C THR A 224 15.67 -51.57 12.63
N ILE A 225 16.50 -51.92 13.60
CA ILE A 225 17.79 -52.62 13.44
C ILE A 225 17.79 -53.99 14.12
#